data_39a03eab7eca06703cda49d09fb90ba0
#
_entry.id   39a03eab7eca06703cda49d09fb90ba0
#
_cell.length_a   1.000
_cell.length_b   1.000
_cell.length_c   1.000
_cell.angle_alpha   90.00
_cell.angle_beta   90.00
_cell.angle_gamma   90.00
#
_symmetry.space_group_name_H-M   'P 1'
#
loop_
_entity.id
_entity.type
_entity.pdbx_description
1 polymer ?
#
loop_
_entity_poly.entity_id
_entity_poly.type
_entity_poly.pdbx_seq_one_letter_code
_entity_poly.pdbx_strand_id
1 'polypeptide(L)'
;DIYLQRDLEAGVITEEEAQELIDQFIIKLRLVRHLRTPEYNELFGGDPTWVTEAIGGMSIDGRTLVTRTSFRYLHTLGNLGSAPEPNLTVLWSEHLPAPFKAFCAKMSILTDSIQYENDDVMRPVYGDDYAISCCVSAMAVGKQMQFFGARANLAKSLLYAVNGGVDEKKGGVIVPGIEHDMDEVLDYPKVLGNYKKVLAYVAELYVDTINIIHYMHDKYAYESSQMALHDTLVERLAAFGVAGLSIAADSLSAIKFAKVKPIRNE
;
A
#
# COMPACT_ATOMS: atom_id res chain seq x y z
N ASP A 1 -4.00 16.59 19.90
CA ASP A 1 -5.03 16.49 20.94
C ASP A 1 -4.85 17.53 22.05
N ILE A 2 -3.65 17.71 22.59
CA ILE A 2 -3.37 18.64 23.68
C ILE A 2 -3.78 20.08 23.38
N TYR A 3 -3.62 20.56 22.17
CA TYR A 3 -4.02 21.92 21.77
C TYR A 3 -5.54 22.06 21.72
N LEU A 4 -6.24 21.11 21.13
CA LEU A 4 -7.71 21.10 21.11
C LEU A 4 -8.27 21.03 22.52
N GLN A 5 -7.69 20.19 23.39
CA GLN A 5 -8.13 20.09 24.78
C GLN A 5 -7.94 21.42 25.54
N ARG A 6 -6.79 22.06 25.38
CA ARG A 6 -6.51 23.37 25.98
C ARG A 6 -7.53 24.41 25.54
N ASP A 7 -7.83 24.49 24.26
CA ASP A 7 -8.69 25.51 23.69
C ASP A 7 -10.17 25.26 24.04
N LEU A 8 -10.57 23.98 24.17
CA LEU A 8 -11.88 23.59 24.70
C LEU A 8 -12.05 23.98 26.17
N GLU A 9 -11.05 23.71 27.03
CA GLU A 9 -11.05 24.05 28.45
C GLU A 9 -11.06 25.57 28.68
N ALA A 10 -10.40 26.30 27.78
CA ALA A 10 -10.38 27.77 27.82
C ALA A 10 -11.65 28.41 27.22
N GLY A 11 -12.56 27.61 26.64
CA GLY A 11 -13.76 28.09 25.97
C GLY A 11 -13.48 28.88 24.68
N VAL A 12 -12.32 28.67 24.08
CA VAL A 12 -11.93 29.30 22.81
C VAL A 12 -12.64 28.65 21.62
N ILE A 13 -12.86 27.32 21.69
CA ILE A 13 -13.62 26.57 20.72
C ILE A 13 -14.65 25.67 21.40
N THR A 14 -15.68 25.27 20.67
CA THR A 14 -16.67 24.25 21.07
C THR A 14 -16.25 22.84 20.61
N GLU A 15 -16.95 21.81 21.08
CA GLU A 15 -16.72 20.42 20.58
C GLU A 15 -17.06 20.30 19.10
N GLU A 16 -18.08 20.99 18.63
CA GLU A 16 -18.45 21.02 17.20
C GLU A 16 -17.33 21.64 16.37
N GLU A 17 -16.77 22.75 16.81
CA GLU A 17 -15.66 23.42 16.14
C GLU A 17 -14.38 22.54 16.16
N ALA A 18 -14.12 21.83 17.27
CA ALA A 18 -13.02 20.89 17.36
C ALA A 18 -13.19 19.73 16.35
N GLN A 19 -14.41 19.21 16.17
CA GLN A 19 -14.71 18.21 15.17
C GLN A 19 -14.55 18.78 13.75
N GLU A 20 -15.06 19.97 13.50
CA GLU A 20 -14.95 20.64 12.20
C GLU A 20 -13.48 20.86 11.79
N LEU A 21 -12.61 21.22 12.72
CA LEU A 21 -11.17 21.34 12.45
C LEU A 21 -10.55 20.02 11.97
N ILE A 22 -10.95 18.88 12.55
CA ILE A 22 -10.50 17.57 12.09
C ILE A 22 -11.11 17.23 10.73
N ASP A 23 -12.40 17.50 10.53
CA ASP A 23 -13.08 17.29 9.25
C ASP A 23 -12.38 18.09 8.13
N GLN A 24 -12.04 19.35 8.38
CA GLN A 24 -11.29 20.17 7.43
C GLN A 24 -9.89 19.65 7.14
N PHE A 25 -9.20 19.11 8.15
CA PHE A 25 -7.90 18.48 7.93
C PHE A 25 -8.03 17.26 6.98
N ILE A 26 -9.00 16.41 7.22
CA ILE A 26 -9.27 15.25 6.36
C ILE A 26 -9.67 15.68 4.94
N ILE A 27 -10.49 16.72 4.80
CA ILE A 27 -10.81 17.29 3.48
C ILE A 27 -9.53 17.72 2.76
N LYS A 28 -8.59 18.36 3.44
CA LYS A 28 -7.30 18.75 2.85
C LYS A 28 -6.48 17.54 2.42
N LEU A 29 -6.45 16.46 3.20
CA LEU A 29 -5.80 15.22 2.79
C LEU A 29 -6.44 14.62 1.53
N ARG A 30 -7.75 14.70 1.37
CA ARG A 30 -8.47 14.28 0.15
C ARG A 30 -8.19 15.17 -1.06
N LEU A 31 -7.84 16.44 -0.84
CA LEU A 31 -7.51 17.39 -1.88
C LEU A 31 -6.03 17.37 -2.29
N VAL A 32 -5.15 16.82 -1.47
CA VAL A 32 -3.72 16.71 -1.78
C VAL A 32 -3.54 15.87 -3.05
N ARG A 33 -2.75 16.41 -3.97
CA ARG A 33 -2.37 15.71 -5.20
C ARG A 33 -0.85 15.79 -5.37
N HIS A 34 -0.24 14.66 -5.72
CA HIS A 34 1.12 14.66 -6.18
C HIS A 34 1.18 15.08 -7.65
N LEU A 35 2.26 15.75 -8.02
CA LEU A 35 2.52 16.01 -9.43
C LEU A 35 2.80 14.67 -10.11
N ARG A 36 1.95 14.30 -11.06
CA ARG A 36 2.03 13.06 -11.82
C ARG A 36 1.96 13.35 -13.31
N THR A 37 2.63 12.52 -14.10
CA THR A 37 2.50 12.60 -15.54
C THR A 37 1.10 12.13 -15.98
N PRO A 38 0.62 12.60 -17.14
CA PRO A 38 -0.66 12.12 -17.69
C PRO A 38 -0.72 10.59 -17.82
N GLU A 39 0.39 9.97 -18.23
CA GLU A 39 0.48 8.51 -18.39
C GLU A 39 0.32 7.78 -17.05
N TYR A 40 0.85 8.34 -15.98
CA TYR A 40 0.66 7.77 -14.63
C TYR A 40 -0.80 7.85 -14.20
N ASN A 41 -1.45 8.99 -14.43
CA ASN A 41 -2.85 9.19 -14.11
C ASN A 41 -3.78 8.27 -14.93
N GLU A 42 -3.47 8.05 -16.20
CA GLU A 42 -4.20 7.11 -17.04
C GLU A 42 -4.11 5.68 -16.50
N LEU A 43 -2.92 5.28 -16.02
CA LEU A 43 -2.69 3.96 -15.48
C LEU A 43 -3.43 3.71 -14.16
N PHE A 44 -3.46 4.70 -13.28
CA PHE A 44 -3.99 4.57 -11.92
C PHE A 44 -5.36 5.19 -11.70
N GLY A 45 -6.09 5.55 -12.67
CA GLY A 45 -7.43 6.12 -12.68
C GLY A 45 -8.00 6.57 -11.32
N GLY A 46 -8.39 7.83 -11.15
CA GLY A 46 -8.92 8.35 -9.91
C GLY A 46 -7.88 8.88 -8.93
N ASP A 47 -6.61 8.66 -9.15
CA ASP A 47 -5.50 9.34 -8.51
C ASP A 47 -5.45 9.31 -6.98
N PRO A 48 -5.48 8.14 -6.32
CA PRO A 48 -5.27 8.04 -4.88
C PRO A 48 -3.83 8.44 -4.52
N THR A 49 -3.66 9.21 -3.46
CA THR A 49 -2.35 9.59 -2.93
C THR A 49 -1.88 8.68 -1.82
N TRP A 50 -2.76 7.81 -1.32
CA TRP A 50 -2.55 6.88 -0.21
C TRP A 50 -2.02 7.54 1.06
N VAL A 51 -2.47 8.77 1.34
CA VAL A 51 -2.22 9.41 2.62
C VAL A 51 -2.80 8.54 3.73
N THR A 52 -1.97 8.20 4.71
CA THR A 52 -2.34 7.29 5.79
C THR A 52 -2.33 8.01 7.13
N GLU A 53 -3.33 7.73 7.93
CA GLU A 53 -3.43 8.13 9.33
C GLU A 53 -3.46 6.88 10.21
N ALA A 54 -2.70 6.86 11.29
CA ALA A 54 -2.69 5.78 12.26
C ALA A 54 -3.22 6.28 13.61
N ILE A 55 -4.21 5.61 14.17
CA ILE A 55 -4.84 5.96 15.45
C ILE A 55 -4.94 4.73 16.36
N GLY A 56 -5.12 4.97 17.64
CA GLY A 56 -5.24 3.89 18.64
C GLY A 56 -3.89 3.34 19.05
N GLY A 57 -3.87 2.08 19.42
CA GLY A 57 -2.66 1.40 19.93
C GLY A 57 -2.44 1.56 21.42
N MET A 58 -1.45 0.80 21.88
CA MET A 58 -0.98 0.79 23.26
C MET A 58 0.48 1.18 23.29
N SER A 59 0.91 2.02 24.24
CA SER A 59 2.33 2.26 24.47
C SER A 59 3.01 1.01 25.06
N ILE A 60 4.32 0.90 24.92
CA ILE A 60 5.12 -0.17 25.51
C ILE A 60 4.94 -0.26 27.03
N ASP A 61 4.65 0.86 27.70
CA ASP A 61 4.38 0.90 29.14
C ASP A 61 2.93 0.49 29.52
N GLY A 62 2.12 0.06 28.55
CA GLY A 62 0.75 -0.43 28.74
C GLY A 62 -0.31 0.65 28.80
N ARG A 63 0.02 1.93 28.58
CA ARG A 63 -0.99 2.98 28.45
C ARG A 63 -1.67 2.92 27.11
N THR A 64 -2.97 3.19 27.07
CA THR A 64 -3.67 3.42 25.81
C THR A 64 -3.24 4.73 25.17
N LEU A 65 -3.06 4.71 23.84
CA LEU A 65 -2.81 5.90 23.03
C LEU A 65 -4.09 6.47 22.42
N VAL A 66 -5.23 5.89 22.75
CA VAL A 66 -6.55 6.40 22.34
C VAL A 66 -6.83 7.73 23.04
N THR A 67 -7.14 8.73 22.26
CA THR A 67 -7.52 10.07 22.72
C THR A 67 -8.90 10.46 22.20
N ARG A 68 -9.45 11.59 22.62
CA ARG A 68 -10.69 12.14 22.03
C ARG A 68 -10.54 12.38 20.53
N THR A 69 -9.37 12.79 20.09
CA THR A 69 -9.08 13.00 18.67
C THR A 69 -9.13 11.70 17.87
N SER A 70 -8.78 10.56 18.46
CA SER A 70 -8.97 9.25 17.80
C SER A 70 -10.46 9.00 17.48
N PHE A 71 -11.37 9.38 18.37
CA PHE A 71 -12.80 9.32 18.09
C PHE A 71 -13.25 10.34 17.03
N ARG A 72 -12.67 11.54 17.03
CA ARG A 72 -13.01 12.57 16.02
C ARG A 72 -12.59 12.12 14.62
N TYR A 73 -11.42 11.50 14.46
CA TYR A 73 -11.00 10.92 13.18
C TYR A 73 -11.98 9.86 12.65
N LEU A 74 -12.42 8.97 13.52
CA LEU A 74 -13.44 7.99 13.15
C LEU A 74 -14.79 8.65 12.80
N HIS A 75 -15.19 9.63 13.58
CA HIS A 75 -16.45 10.36 13.35
C HIS A 75 -16.44 11.11 12.01
N THR A 76 -15.29 11.68 11.63
CA THR A 76 -15.08 12.34 10.33
C THR A 76 -15.39 11.42 9.15
N LEU A 77 -15.10 10.13 9.25
CA LEU A 77 -15.46 9.18 8.18
C LEU A 77 -16.98 9.06 7.99
N GLY A 78 -17.73 9.17 9.07
CA GLY A 78 -19.20 9.26 9.01
C GLY A 78 -19.69 10.57 8.42
N ASN A 79 -19.06 11.69 8.79
CA ASN A 79 -19.43 13.04 8.32
C ASN A 79 -19.16 13.21 6.82
N LEU A 80 -17.99 12.77 6.36
CA LEU A 80 -17.50 13.00 5.01
C LEU A 80 -17.75 11.83 4.04
N GLY A 81 -18.18 10.68 4.55
CA GLY A 81 -18.33 9.45 3.79
C GLY A 81 -17.00 8.77 3.44
N SER A 82 -17.09 7.58 2.88
CA SER A 82 -15.96 6.75 2.47
C SER A 82 -15.14 7.42 1.37
N ALA A 83 -13.83 7.33 1.47
CA ALA A 83 -12.89 7.78 0.44
C ALA A 83 -11.53 7.05 0.60
N PRO A 84 -10.70 7.01 -0.45
CA PRO A 84 -9.36 6.43 -0.36
C PRO A 84 -8.44 7.12 0.65
N GLU A 85 -8.65 8.40 0.89
CA GLU A 85 -7.88 9.19 1.85
C GLU A 85 -8.76 9.70 3.01
N PRO A 86 -8.21 9.63 4.23
CA PRO A 86 -7.01 8.91 4.59
C PRO A 86 -7.26 7.40 4.53
N ASN A 87 -6.22 6.63 4.23
CA ASN A 87 -6.22 5.21 4.55
C ASN A 87 -6.06 5.09 6.07
N LEU A 88 -7.17 5.05 6.80
CA LEU A 88 -7.16 5.10 8.25
C LEU A 88 -6.84 3.73 8.84
N THR A 89 -5.72 3.63 9.55
CA THR A 89 -5.30 2.42 10.25
C THR A 89 -5.58 2.53 11.74
N VAL A 90 -6.37 1.62 12.26
CA VAL A 90 -6.51 1.42 13.70
C VAL A 90 -5.44 0.43 14.15
N LEU A 91 -4.52 0.89 15.01
CA LEU A 91 -3.54 0.05 15.67
C LEU A 91 -4.26 -0.75 16.77
N TRP A 92 -4.64 -1.96 16.41
CA TRP A 92 -5.52 -2.80 17.21
C TRP A 92 -4.76 -3.55 18.29
N SER A 93 -5.27 -3.48 19.52
CA SER A 93 -4.85 -4.31 20.64
C SER A 93 -6.06 -4.86 21.39
N GLU A 94 -5.93 -6.03 21.97
CA GLU A 94 -6.96 -6.57 22.87
C GLU A 94 -7.20 -5.69 24.11
N HIS A 95 -6.20 -4.90 24.49
CA HIS A 95 -6.20 -4.01 25.64
C HIS A 95 -6.79 -2.63 25.37
N LEU A 96 -7.17 -2.32 24.16
CA LEU A 96 -7.83 -1.06 23.82
C LEU A 96 -9.14 -0.87 24.61
N PRO A 97 -9.50 0.38 24.97
CA PRO A 97 -10.75 0.69 25.67
C PRO A 97 -11.97 0.13 24.92
N ALA A 98 -12.84 -0.57 25.64
CA ALA A 98 -14.04 -1.17 25.04
C ALA A 98 -14.93 -0.18 24.26
N PRO A 99 -15.15 1.06 24.72
CA PRO A 99 -15.90 2.05 23.93
C PRO A 99 -15.25 2.37 22.59
N PHE A 100 -13.91 2.45 22.55
CA PHE A 100 -13.19 2.70 21.32
C PHE A 100 -13.32 1.53 20.33
N LYS A 101 -13.14 0.29 20.81
CA LYS A 101 -13.35 -0.93 20.00
C LYS A 101 -14.76 -0.98 19.41
N ALA A 102 -15.78 -0.71 20.23
CA ALA A 102 -17.17 -0.66 19.78
C ALA A 102 -17.40 0.43 18.71
N PHE A 103 -16.80 1.61 18.90
CA PHE A 103 -16.92 2.69 17.93
C PHE A 103 -16.20 2.37 16.61
N CYS A 104 -15.00 1.80 16.67
CA CYS A 104 -14.29 1.29 15.48
C CYS A 104 -15.16 0.30 14.70
N ALA A 105 -15.75 -0.70 15.39
CA ALA A 105 -16.63 -1.67 14.77
C ALA A 105 -17.85 -1.03 14.11
N LYS A 106 -18.48 -0.05 14.79
CA LYS A 106 -19.61 0.73 14.23
C LYS A 106 -19.18 1.44 12.95
N MET A 107 -18.04 2.11 12.98
CA MET A 107 -17.56 2.87 11.81
C MET A 107 -17.13 1.94 10.67
N SER A 108 -16.60 0.75 10.95
CA SER A 108 -16.31 -0.27 9.91
C SER A 108 -17.56 -0.80 9.21
N ILE A 109 -18.70 -0.78 9.89
CA ILE A 109 -20.00 -1.15 9.27
C ILE A 109 -20.53 -0.02 8.40
N LEU A 110 -20.30 1.23 8.80
CA LEU A 110 -20.81 2.41 8.10
C LEU A 110 -19.93 2.87 6.95
N THR A 111 -18.63 2.55 6.99
CA THR A 111 -17.65 2.99 6.01
C THR A 111 -16.70 1.84 5.65
N ASP A 112 -16.07 1.90 4.50
CA ASP A 112 -15.04 0.97 4.05
C ASP A 112 -13.62 1.59 4.05
N SER A 113 -13.44 2.66 4.84
CA SER A 113 -12.20 3.46 4.90
C SER A 113 -11.30 3.16 6.08
N ILE A 114 -11.51 2.03 6.78
CA ILE A 114 -10.74 1.66 7.97
C ILE A 114 -10.05 0.31 7.72
N GLN A 115 -8.77 0.24 8.06
CA GLN A 115 -8.04 -1.01 8.20
C GLN A 115 -7.55 -1.19 9.64
N TYR A 116 -7.19 -2.41 9.99
CA TYR A 116 -6.69 -2.78 11.31
C TYR A 116 -5.32 -3.42 11.19
N GLU A 117 -4.42 -3.01 12.08
CA GLU A 117 -3.10 -3.61 12.21
C GLU A 117 -2.92 -4.12 13.66
N ASN A 118 -2.27 -5.28 13.83
CA ASN A 118 -2.10 -5.88 15.14
C ASN A 118 -0.98 -5.19 15.92
N ASP A 119 -1.34 -4.25 16.78
CA ASP A 119 -0.42 -3.48 17.60
C ASP A 119 0.34 -4.35 18.62
N ASP A 120 -0.29 -5.41 19.13
CA ASP A 120 0.32 -6.30 20.11
C ASP A 120 1.51 -7.08 19.51
N VAL A 121 1.50 -7.29 18.19
CA VAL A 121 2.61 -7.93 17.45
C VAL A 121 3.62 -6.90 16.95
N MET A 122 3.15 -5.75 16.46
CA MET A 122 4.00 -4.77 15.78
C MET A 122 4.78 -3.90 16.75
N ARG A 123 4.16 -3.43 17.81
CA ARG A 123 4.79 -2.51 18.76
C ARG A 123 6.05 -3.05 19.45
N PRO A 124 6.13 -4.30 19.88
CA PRO A 124 7.36 -4.85 20.44
C PRO A 124 8.55 -4.82 19.48
N VAL A 125 8.30 -4.81 18.17
CA VAL A 125 9.34 -4.78 17.13
C VAL A 125 9.74 -3.36 16.77
N TYR A 126 8.75 -2.46 16.61
CA TYR A 126 8.97 -1.11 16.08
C TYR A 126 9.01 0.00 17.15
N GLY A 127 8.58 -0.30 18.37
CA GLY A 127 8.53 0.69 19.47
C GLY A 127 7.31 1.61 19.39
N ASP A 128 7.33 2.70 20.18
CA ASP A 128 6.19 3.61 20.32
C ASP A 128 6.00 4.56 19.11
N ASP A 129 7.07 4.82 18.38
CA ASP A 129 7.08 5.79 17.27
C ASP A 129 6.78 5.17 15.91
N TYR A 130 6.07 4.05 15.84
CA TYR A 130 5.72 3.47 14.54
C TYR A 130 4.32 3.87 14.08
N ALA A 131 4.15 3.85 12.78
CA ALA A 131 2.87 3.92 12.11
C ALA A 131 2.85 3.00 10.88
N ILE A 132 1.66 2.75 10.37
CA ILE A 132 1.51 2.01 9.11
C ILE A 132 1.48 3.02 7.98
N SER A 133 2.46 2.92 7.11
CA SER A 133 2.56 3.74 5.92
C SER A 133 1.86 3.07 4.74
N CYS A 134 1.16 3.84 3.94
CA CYS A 134 0.37 3.38 2.80
C CYS A 134 -0.69 2.35 3.25
N CYS A 135 -0.53 1.08 2.89
CA CYS A 135 -1.50 0.03 3.20
C CYS A 135 -1.07 -0.82 4.41
N VAL A 136 0.18 -1.29 4.44
CA VAL A 136 0.62 -2.36 5.36
C VAL A 136 2.09 -2.23 5.81
N SER A 137 2.77 -1.14 5.50
CA SER A 137 4.19 -1.01 5.80
C SER A 137 4.41 -0.35 7.14
N ALA A 138 4.81 -1.12 8.14
CA ALA A 138 5.22 -0.57 9.42
C ALA A 138 6.57 0.14 9.31
N MET A 139 6.64 1.37 9.80
CA MET A 139 7.86 2.17 9.81
C MET A 139 7.94 3.00 11.08
N ALA A 140 9.16 3.21 11.57
CA ALA A 140 9.43 4.19 12.61
C ALA A 140 9.31 5.60 12.02
N VAL A 141 8.35 6.37 12.53
CA VAL A 141 8.02 7.71 12.01
C VAL A 141 9.20 8.65 12.19
N GLY A 142 9.57 9.34 11.12
CA GLY A 142 10.70 10.26 11.10
C GLY A 142 12.08 9.61 11.03
N LYS A 143 12.19 8.29 11.15
CA LYS A 143 13.46 7.54 11.21
C LYS A 143 13.65 6.58 10.04
N GLN A 144 12.57 6.13 9.43
CA GLN A 144 12.59 5.19 8.33
C GLN A 144 11.81 5.74 7.13
N MET A 145 12.25 5.37 5.95
CA MET A 145 11.59 5.67 4.68
C MET A 145 11.53 4.41 3.85
N GLN A 146 10.38 4.10 3.29
CA GLN A 146 10.21 2.98 2.39
C GLN A 146 10.14 3.45 0.94
N PHE A 147 10.95 2.83 0.10
CA PHE A 147 10.92 2.97 -1.33
C PHE A 147 10.10 1.86 -1.97
N PHE A 148 9.01 2.24 -2.60
CA PHE A 148 8.11 1.34 -3.29
C PHE A 148 7.69 1.96 -4.63
N GLY A 149 8.21 1.42 -5.75
CA GLY A 149 7.96 2.01 -7.07
C GLY A 149 6.90 1.29 -7.89
N ALA A 150 6.80 -0.03 -7.78
CA ALA A 150 5.95 -0.84 -8.65
C ALA A 150 5.67 -2.23 -8.06
N ARG A 151 4.82 -2.99 -8.74
CA ARG A 151 4.61 -4.43 -8.49
C ARG A 151 4.91 -5.23 -9.73
N ALA A 152 5.66 -6.33 -9.59
CA ALA A 152 5.82 -7.32 -10.65
C ALA A 152 4.51 -8.11 -10.79
N ASN A 153 3.95 -8.14 -12.00
CA ASN A 153 2.73 -8.88 -12.29
C ASN A 153 3.05 -10.33 -12.64
N LEU A 154 2.90 -11.24 -11.68
CA LEU A 154 3.22 -12.66 -11.84
C LEU A 154 2.28 -13.37 -12.82
N ALA A 155 1.01 -12.98 -12.89
CA ALA A 155 0.06 -13.54 -13.85
C ALA A 155 0.44 -13.15 -15.29
N LYS A 156 0.81 -11.89 -15.51
CA LYS A 156 1.30 -11.41 -16.80
C LYS A 156 2.62 -12.07 -17.19
N SER A 157 3.52 -12.30 -16.22
CA SER A 157 4.76 -13.04 -16.42
C SER A 157 4.51 -14.48 -16.87
N LEU A 158 3.46 -15.13 -16.33
CA LEU A 158 3.07 -16.46 -16.78
C LEU A 158 2.50 -16.43 -18.21
N LEU A 159 1.73 -15.40 -18.54
CA LEU A 159 1.24 -15.23 -19.92
C LEU A 159 2.40 -15.07 -20.91
N TYR A 160 3.43 -14.29 -20.57
CA TYR A 160 4.64 -14.21 -21.39
C TYR A 160 5.36 -15.56 -21.53
N ALA A 161 5.38 -16.37 -20.48
CA ALA A 161 5.98 -17.71 -20.54
C ALA A 161 5.27 -18.65 -21.50
N VAL A 162 3.95 -18.54 -21.62
CA VAL A 162 3.12 -19.31 -22.56
C VAL A 162 3.17 -18.75 -23.97
N ASN A 163 3.28 -17.41 -24.08
CA ASN A 163 3.16 -16.67 -25.35
C ASN A 163 4.51 -16.30 -25.99
N GLY A 164 5.58 -17.07 -25.72
CA GLY A 164 6.89 -16.83 -26.34
C GLY A 164 7.54 -15.50 -25.98
N GLY A 165 7.22 -14.94 -24.81
CA GLY A 165 7.73 -13.65 -24.37
C GLY A 165 7.07 -12.42 -25.03
N VAL A 166 6.00 -12.62 -25.81
CA VAL A 166 5.32 -11.57 -26.58
C VAL A 166 4.16 -10.97 -25.79
N ASP A 167 3.98 -9.65 -25.88
CA ASP A 167 2.82 -8.95 -25.32
C ASP A 167 1.59 -9.13 -26.22
N GLU A 168 0.51 -9.64 -25.65
CA GLU A 168 -0.72 -9.96 -26.40
C GLU A 168 -1.51 -8.72 -26.82
N LYS A 169 -1.25 -7.56 -26.22
CA LYS A 169 -1.98 -6.31 -26.52
C LYS A 169 -1.24 -5.42 -27.50
N LYS A 170 0.07 -5.24 -27.22
CA LYS A 170 0.88 -4.28 -27.99
C LYS A 170 1.66 -4.98 -29.13
N GLY A 171 1.74 -6.31 -29.07
CA GLY A 171 2.67 -7.06 -29.89
C GLY A 171 4.13 -6.80 -29.46
N GLY A 172 5.05 -7.50 -30.05
CA GLY A 172 6.48 -7.36 -29.78
C GLY A 172 6.99 -8.21 -28.62
N VAL A 173 8.25 -8.55 -28.70
CA VAL A 173 8.95 -9.40 -27.75
C VAL A 173 9.33 -8.54 -26.53
N ILE A 174 8.77 -8.84 -25.37
CA ILE A 174 9.08 -8.18 -24.10
C ILE A 174 10.19 -8.96 -23.38
N VAL A 175 10.09 -10.30 -23.38
CA VAL A 175 11.08 -11.17 -22.75
C VAL A 175 11.75 -12.00 -23.84
N PRO A 176 12.99 -11.71 -24.22
CA PRO A 176 13.68 -12.44 -25.28
C PRO A 176 14.06 -13.86 -24.84
N GLY A 177 14.18 -14.76 -25.79
CA GLY A 177 14.67 -16.13 -25.55
C GLY A 177 13.67 -17.07 -24.89
N ILE A 178 12.40 -16.73 -24.87
CA ILE A 178 11.32 -17.62 -24.45
C ILE A 178 10.80 -18.37 -25.67
N GLU A 179 10.81 -19.69 -25.60
CA GLU A 179 10.27 -20.53 -26.66
C GLU A 179 8.75 -20.46 -26.65
N HIS A 180 8.15 -20.19 -27.82
CA HIS A 180 6.71 -20.22 -27.97
C HIS A 180 6.20 -21.65 -27.87
N ASP A 181 5.30 -21.90 -26.94
CA ASP A 181 4.67 -23.22 -26.82
C ASP A 181 3.53 -23.33 -27.85
N MET A 182 3.76 -24.11 -28.90
CA MET A 182 2.80 -24.38 -29.98
C MET A 182 2.06 -25.69 -29.80
N ASP A 183 2.28 -26.40 -28.72
CA ASP A 183 1.65 -27.68 -28.46
C ASP A 183 0.12 -27.53 -28.33
N GLU A 184 -0.64 -28.57 -28.69
CA GLU A 184 -2.11 -28.59 -28.56
C GLU A 184 -2.57 -28.56 -27.12
N VAL A 185 -1.77 -29.12 -26.22
CA VAL A 185 -1.99 -29.12 -24.76
C VAL A 185 -0.73 -28.58 -24.10
N LEU A 186 -0.89 -27.63 -23.19
CA LEU A 186 0.24 -27.05 -22.48
C LEU A 186 0.96 -28.10 -21.63
N ASP A 187 2.30 -28.19 -21.81
CA ASP A 187 3.17 -29.06 -21.04
C ASP A 187 3.71 -28.34 -19.80
N TYR A 188 3.36 -28.86 -18.61
CA TYR A 188 3.72 -28.22 -17.35
C TYR A 188 5.24 -27.99 -17.15
N PRO A 189 6.13 -28.99 -17.34
CA PRO A 189 7.58 -28.78 -17.25
C PRO A 189 8.09 -27.65 -18.17
N LYS A 190 7.62 -27.59 -19.40
CA LYS A 190 8.00 -26.58 -20.39
C LYS A 190 7.52 -25.19 -19.98
N VAL A 191 6.24 -25.06 -19.63
CA VAL A 191 5.67 -23.79 -19.14
C VAL A 191 6.38 -23.32 -17.88
N LEU A 192 6.61 -24.20 -16.91
CA LEU A 192 7.33 -23.86 -15.68
C LEU A 192 8.77 -23.42 -15.95
N GLY A 193 9.45 -24.10 -16.88
CA GLY A 193 10.81 -23.74 -17.32
C GLY A 193 10.86 -22.33 -17.92
N ASN A 194 9.94 -22.02 -18.84
CA ASN A 194 9.79 -20.69 -19.42
C ASN A 194 9.41 -19.64 -18.35
N TYR A 195 8.50 -19.97 -17.45
CA TYR A 195 8.07 -19.06 -16.39
C TYR A 195 9.24 -18.68 -15.47
N LYS A 196 10.10 -19.61 -15.10
CA LYS A 196 11.31 -19.31 -14.33
C LYS A 196 12.26 -18.35 -15.07
N LYS A 197 12.42 -18.51 -16.39
CA LYS A 197 13.23 -17.58 -17.21
C LYS A 197 12.60 -16.17 -17.23
N VAL A 198 11.28 -16.09 -17.42
CA VAL A 198 10.55 -14.80 -17.38
C VAL A 198 10.69 -14.15 -16.01
N LEU A 199 10.52 -14.89 -14.92
CA LEU A 199 10.66 -14.35 -13.56
C LEU A 199 12.07 -13.83 -13.29
N ALA A 200 13.11 -14.53 -13.75
CA ALA A 200 14.50 -14.06 -13.61
C ALA A 200 14.70 -12.72 -14.35
N TYR A 201 14.23 -12.63 -15.59
CA TYR A 201 14.30 -11.40 -16.37
C TYR A 201 13.54 -10.23 -15.71
N VAL A 202 12.31 -10.49 -15.25
CA VAL A 202 11.48 -9.47 -14.58
C VAL A 202 12.11 -9.04 -13.26
N ALA A 203 12.72 -9.95 -12.50
CA ALA A 203 13.39 -9.61 -11.24
C ALA A 203 14.61 -8.69 -11.48
N GLU A 204 15.45 -9.00 -12.47
CA GLU A 204 16.58 -8.15 -12.85
C GLU A 204 16.11 -6.76 -13.29
N LEU A 205 15.15 -6.70 -14.20
CA LEU A 205 14.57 -5.46 -14.69
C LEU A 205 13.96 -4.63 -13.55
N TYR A 206 13.29 -5.28 -12.59
CA TYR A 206 12.68 -4.61 -11.46
C TYR A 206 13.73 -3.97 -10.55
N VAL A 207 14.78 -4.71 -10.19
CA VAL A 207 15.87 -4.19 -9.36
C VAL A 207 16.56 -3.01 -10.05
N ASP A 208 16.89 -3.14 -11.33
CA ASP A 208 17.55 -2.07 -12.10
C ASP A 208 16.66 -0.83 -12.18
N THR A 209 15.36 -1.01 -12.42
CA THR A 209 14.41 0.10 -12.49
C THR A 209 14.32 0.84 -11.15
N ILE A 210 14.21 0.11 -10.03
CA ILE A 210 14.17 0.73 -8.69
C ILE A 210 15.47 1.48 -8.40
N ASN A 211 16.62 0.90 -8.73
CA ASN A 211 17.92 1.58 -8.56
C ASN A 211 18.02 2.87 -9.39
N ILE A 212 17.52 2.88 -10.61
CA ILE A 212 17.48 4.08 -11.46
C ILE A 212 16.55 5.13 -10.82
N ILE A 213 15.38 4.75 -10.36
CA ILE A 213 14.43 5.65 -9.69
C ILE A 213 15.09 6.29 -8.46
N HIS A 214 15.71 5.50 -7.58
CA HIS A 214 16.42 6.00 -6.40
C HIS A 214 17.53 6.98 -6.76
N TYR A 215 18.36 6.62 -7.76
CA TYR A 215 19.42 7.49 -8.24
C TYR A 215 18.87 8.84 -8.73
N MET A 216 17.77 8.83 -9.47
CA MET A 216 17.16 10.07 -9.98
C MET A 216 16.55 10.90 -8.85
N HIS A 217 15.95 10.29 -7.84
CA HIS A 217 15.43 10.99 -6.67
C HIS A 217 16.56 11.64 -5.87
N ASP A 218 17.65 10.94 -5.62
CA ASP A 218 18.84 11.51 -4.95
C ASP A 218 19.45 12.64 -5.77
N LYS A 219 19.60 12.45 -7.08
CA LYS A 219 20.22 13.45 -7.99
C LYS A 219 19.46 14.77 -8.00
N TYR A 220 18.14 14.74 -7.95
CA TYR A 220 17.29 15.93 -7.98
C TYR A 220 16.81 16.37 -6.60
N ALA A 221 17.33 15.78 -5.53
CA ALA A 221 16.99 16.09 -4.14
C ALA A 221 15.49 15.99 -3.82
N TYR A 222 14.75 15.17 -4.57
CA TYR A 222 13.30 15.01 -4.39
C TYR A 222 12.96 14.48 -2.99
N GLU A 223 13.71 13.49 -2.51
CA GLU A 223 13.52 12.91 -1.17
C GLU A 223 13.84 13.93 -0.07
N SER A 224 14.85 14.77 -0.25
CA SER A 224 15.22 15.78 0.74
C SER A 224 14.06 16.72 1.07
N SER A 225 13.28 17.10 0.07
CA SER A 225 12.12 17.97 0.28
C SER A 225 11.00 17.26 1.02
N GLN A 226 10.85 15.96 0.84
CA GLN A 226 9.85 15.15 1.53
C GLN A 226 10.29 14.74 2.94
N MET A 227 11.58 14.68 3.20
CA MET A 227 12.16 14.32 4.51
C MET A 227 12.38 15.51 5.45
N ALA A 228 11.79 16.67 5.18
CA ALA A 228 11.98 17.87 5.99
C ALA A 228 11.63 17.70 7.48
N LEU A 229 10.77 16.74 7.81
CA LEU A 229 10.37 16.42 9.18
C LEU A 229 11.00 15.13 9.72
N HIS A 230 11.96 14.55 9.00
CA HIS A 230 12.69 13.35 9.42
C HIS A 230 13.93 13.70 10.24
N ASP A 231 14.45 12.70 10.94
CA ASP A 231 15.71 12.77 11.65
C ASP A 231 16.89 12.97 10.66
N THR A 232 18.05 13.35 11.19
CA THR A 232 19.26 13.56 10.38
C THR A 232 19.73 12.29 9.66
N LEU A 233 19.54 11.14 10.31
CA LEU A 233 19.85 9.83 9.73
C LEU A 233 18.56 9.06 9.53
N VAL A 234 18.23 8.77 8.27
CA VAL A 234 17.04 8.02 7.88
C VAL A 234 17.46 6.69 7.28
N GLU A 235 16.91 5.61 7.83
CA GLU A 235 17.05 4.29 7.25
C GLU A 235 16.14 4.15 6.03
N ARG A 236 16.72 3.80 4.88
CA ARG A 236 15.99 3.61 3.63
C ARG A 236 15.76 2.13 3.38
N LEU A 237 14.50 1.76 3.20
CA LEU A 237 14.06 0.39 2.97
C LEU A 237 13.54 0.26 1.54
N ALA A 238 14.10 -0.67 0.76
CA ALA A 238 13.58 -1.00 -0.56
C ALA A 238 12.47 -2.06 -0.45
N ALA A 239 11.32 -1.77 -1.02
CA ALA A 239 10.19 -2.69 -1.05
C ALA A 239 9.94 -3.19 -2.47
N PHE A 240 9.94 -4.52 -2.63
CA PHE A 240 9.66 -5.21 -3.88
C PHE A 240 8.33 -5.92 -3.77
N GLY A 241 7.32 -5.43 -4.48
CA GLY A 241 5.97 -5.98 -4.46
C GLY A 241 5.70 -6.94 -5.61
N VAL A 242 4.80 -7.89 -5.38
CA VAL A 242 4.27 -8.78 -6.42
C VAL A 242 2.74 -8.72 -6.43
N ALA A 243 2.14 -8.97 -7.59
CA ALA A 243 0.71 -9.08 -7.77
C ALA A 243 0.37 -10.32 -8.61
N GLY A 244 -0.83 -10.86 -8.44
CA GLY A 244 -1.29 -12.00 -9.24
C GLY A 244 -0.70 -13.36 -8.83
N LEU A 245 -0.21 -13.51 -7.60
CA LEU A 245 0.36 -14.75 -7.10
C LEU A 245 -0.65 -15.92 -7.16
N SER A 246 -1.87 -15.71 -6.66
CA SER A 246 -2.93 -16.73 -6.69
C SER A 246 -3.28 -17.13 -8.12
N ILE A 247 -3.42 -16.15 -9.02
CA ILE A 247 -3.72 -16.41 -10.44
C ILE A 247 -2.61 -17.25 -11.08
N ALA A 248 -1.36 -16.92 -10.83
CA ALA A 248 -0.22 -17.69 -11.36
C ALA A 248 -0.18 -19.10 -10.77
N ALA A 249 -0.42 -19.25 -9.47
CA ALA A 249 -0.43 -20.55 -8.79
C ALA A 249 -1.57 -21.46 -9.29
N ASP A 250 -2.79 -20.92 -9.40
CA ASP A 250 -3.96 -21.63 -9.89
C ASP A 250 -3.81 -22.03 -11.35
N SER A 251 -3.26 -21.14 -12.18
CA SER A 251 -2.99 -21.41 -13.58
C SER A 251 -1.95 -22.52 -13.76
N LEU A 252 -0.86 -22.48 -12.99
CA LEU A 252 0.16 -23.54 -13.00
C LEU A 252 -0.40 -24.87 -12.50
N SER A 253 -1.27 -24.84 -11.48
CA SER A 253 -1.99 -26.01 -10.99
C SER A 253 -2.89 -26.60 -12.07
N ALA A 254 -3.66 -25.75 -12.76
CA ALA A 254 -4.52 -26.19 -13.85
C ALA A 254 -3.70 -26.83 -14.99
N ILE A 255 -2.59 -26.21 -15.42
CA ILE A 255 -1.71 -26.74 -16.45
C ILE A 255 -1.11 -28.09 -16.03
N LYS A 256 -0.79 -28.25 -14.75
CA LYS A 256 -0.19 -29.48 -14.22
C LYS A 256 -1.18 -30.65 -14.12
N PHE A 257 -2.42 -30.40 -13.71
CA PHE A 257 -3.38 -31.45 -13.34
C PHE A 257 -4.56 -31.59 -14.32
N ALA A 258 -4.75 -30.64 -15.21
CA ALA A 258 -5.76 -30.68 -16.27
C ALA A 258 -5.10 -30.69 -17.67
N LYS A 259 -5.86 -31.12 -18.67
CA LYS A 259 -5.44 -31.02 -20.09
C LYS A 259 -5.87 -29.66 -20.63
N VAL A 260 -5.06 -28.63 -20.40
CA VAL A 260 -5.37 -27.27 -20.84
C VAL A 260 -4.98 -27.09 -22.29
N LYS A 261 -5.99 -26.84 -23.14
CA LYS A 261 -5.81 -26.47 -24.55
C LYS A 261 -5.84 -24.94 -24.68
N PRO A 262 -4.75 -24.31 -25.11
CA PRO A 262 -4.76 -22.87 -25.30
C PRO A 262 -5.58 -22.49 -26.54
N ILE A 263 -6.37 -21.43 -26.41
CA ILE A 263 -7.03 -20.77 -27.56
C ILE A 263 -6.10 -19.64 -27.98
N ARG A 264 -5.58 -19.71 -29.18
CA ARG A 264 -4.70 -18.68 -29.76
C ARG A 264 -5.48 -17.87 -30.75
N ASN A 265 -5.40 -16.54 -30.67
CA ASN A 265 -5.89 -15.64 -31.69
C ASN A 265 -4.79 -15.52 -32.75
N GLU A 266 -5.20 -15.50 -34.04
CA GLU A 266 -4.30 -15.24 -35.16
C GLU A 266 -3.84 -13.78 -35.19
#